data_7c020776cea69107b17d6aba93e7cfa9
#
_entry.id   7c020776cea69107b17d6aba93e7cfa9
#
_cell.length_a   1.000
_cell.length_b   1.000
_cell.length_c   1.000
_cell.angle_alpha   90.00
_cell.angle_beta   90.00
_cell.angle_gamma   90.00
#
_symmetry.space_group_name_H-M   'P 1'
#
loop_
_entity.id
_entity.type
_entity.pdbx_description
1 polymer ?
#
loop_
_entity_poly.entity_id
_entity_poly.type
_entity_poly.pdbx_seq_one_letter_code
_entity_poly.pdbx_strand_id
1 'polypeptide(L)' 'MGYWKNRAQDVILAVMRGALADGVSREEMLRRVDESYPFGPRKNYPYQAWLEVRKGLLFEHVIGPASTHIRKPS' A
#
# COMPACT_ATOMS: atom_id res chain seq x y z
N MET A 1 4.99 -14.27 11.89
CA MET A 1 5.28 -13.33 11.73
C MET A 1 4.67 -12.79 10.74
N GLY A 2 4.14 -13.12 10.14
CA GLY A 2 3.65 -12.48 9.03
C GLY A 2 2.18 -12.38 8.89
N TYR A 3 1.41 -12.81 9.87
CA TYR A 3 -0.03 -12.82 9.67
C TYR A 3 -0.58 -11.44 9.26
N TRP A 4 -0.27 -10.42 10.06
CA TRP A 4 -0.80 -9.09 9.76
C TRP A 4 -0.25 -8.54 8.46
N LYS A 5 1.04 -8.77 8.21
CA LYS A 5 1.64 -8.26 6.98
C LYS A 5 1.15 -9.01 5.77
N ASN A 6 0.98 -10.32 5.89
CA ASN A 6 0.46 -11.11 4.77
C ASN A 6 -0.96 -10.71 4.44
N ARG A 7 -1.78 -10.49 5.46
CA ARG A 7 -3.15 -10.08 5.23
C ARG A 7 -3.20 -8.69 4.60
N ALA A 8 -2.37 -7.78 5.10
CA ALA A 8 -2.32 -6.44 4.55
C ALA A 8 -1.90 -6.49 3.09
N GLN A 9 -0.92 -7.31 2.77
CA GLN A 9 -0.44 -7.43 1.41
C GLN A 9 -1.54 -7.93 0.48
N ASP A 10 -2.28 -8.93 0.91
CA ASP A 10 -3.36 -9.48 0.09
C ASP A 10 -4.42 -8.42 -0.20
N VAL A 11 -4.81 -7.68 0.82
CA VAL A 11 -5.84 -6.66 0.65
C VAL A 11 -5.35 -5.54 -0.25
N ILE A 12 -4.16 -5.04 0.00
CA ILE A 12 -3.64 -3.92 -0.77
C ILE A 12 -3.42 -4.31 -2.22
N LEU A 13 -2.87 -5.49 -2.48
CA LEU A 13 -2.65 -5.91 -3.85
C LEU A 13 -3.96 -6.08 -4.61
N ALA A 14 -4.99 -6.58 -3.95
CA ALA A 14 -6.28 -6.72 -4.60
C ALA A 14 -6.85 -5.36 -4.97
N VAL A 15 -6.74 -4.40 -4.07
CA VAL A 15 -7.24 -3.05 -4.33
C VAL A 15 -6.44 -2.39 -5.44
N MET A 16 -5.13 -2.56 -5.42
CA MET A 16 -4.29 -1.95 -6.45
C MET A 16 -4.58 -2.54 -7.82
N ARG A 17 -4.80 -3.85 -7.89
CA ARG A 17 -5.13 -4.46 -9.17
C ARG A 17 -6.44 -3.93 -9.72
N GLY A 18 -7.45 -3.78 -8.86
CA GLY A 18 -8.70 -3.22 -9.29
C GLY A 18 -8.58 -1.78 -9.75
N ALA A 19 -7.80 -0.99 -9.02
CA ALA A 19 -7.61 0.41 -9.38
C ALA A 19 -6.88 0.55 -10.70
N LEU A 20 -5.89 -0.29 -10.93
CA LEU A 20 -5.15 -0.24 -12.19
C LEU A 20 -6.05 -0.64 -13.35
N ALA A 21 -6.90 -1.64 -13.15
CA ALA A 21 -7.82 -2.06 -14.18
C ALA A 21 -8.82 -0.96 -14.51
N ASP A 22 -9.20 -0.17 -13.50
CA ASP A 22 -10.15 0.92 -13.70
C ASP A 22 -9.49 2.17 -14.26
N GLY A 23 -8.17 2.21 -14.27
CA GLY A 23 -7.46 3.37 -14.81
C GLY A 23 -7.59 4.61 -13.96
N VAL A 24 -7.73 4.47 -12.67
CA VAL A 24 -7.91 5.62 -11.79
C VAL A 24 -6.58 6.31 -11.51
N SER A 25 -6.65 7.52 -10.99
CA SER A 25 -5.46 8.27 -10.66
C SER A 25 -4.75 7.67 -9.46
N ARG A 26 -3.53 8.10 -9.23
CA ARG A 26 -2.78 7.64 -8.07
C ARG A 26 -3.48 8.03 -6.78
N GLU A 27 -4.00 9.24 -6.71
CA GLU A 27 -4.72 9.68 -5.52
C GLU A 27 -5.93 8.80 -5.24
N GLU A 28 -6.64 8.43 -6.28
CA GLU A 28 -7.79 7.56 -6.10
C GLU A 28 -7.37 6.18 -5.64
N MET A 29 -6.27 5.67 -6.19
CA MET A 29 -5.75 4.37 -5.75
C MET A 29 -5.38 4.41 -4.27
N LEU A 30 -4.70 5.46 -3.83
CA LEU A 30 -4.32 5.60 -2.44
C LEU A 30 -5.54 5.67 -1.54
N ARG A 31 -6.56 6.39 -1.98
CA ARG A 31 -7.79 6.48 -1.21
C ARG A 31 -8.45 5.13 -1.07
N ARG A 32 -8.50 4.36 -2.15
CA ARG A 32 -9.10 3.03 -2.10
C ARG A 32 -8.34 2.10 -1.18
N VAL A 33 -7.02 2.18 -1.20
CA VAL A 33 -6.20 1.37 -0.31
C VAL A 33 -6.50 1.74 1.14
N ASP A 34 -6.52 3.03 1.45
CA ASP A 34 -6.77 3.46 2.82
C ASP A 34 -8.15 3.05 3.31
N GLU A 35 -9.13 3.08 2.43
CA GLU A 35 -10.48 2.69 2.82
C GLU A 35 -10.64 1.19 2.98
N SER A 36 -9.69 0.42 2.49
CA SER A 36 -9.76 -1.03 2.57
C SER A 36 -9.17 -1.61 3.83
N TYR A 37 -8.67 -0.76 4.72
CA TYR A 37 -8.05 -1.23 5.95
C TYR A 37 -8.98 -2.20 6.67
N PRO A 38 -8.57 -3.46 6.86
CA PRO A 38 -9.48 -4.48 7.36
C PRO A 38 -9.40 -4.80 8.84
N PHE A 39 -8.49 -4.15 9.56
CA PHE A 39 -8.20 -4.60 10.92
C PHE A 39 -8.92 -3.80 12.00
N GLY A 40 -9.88 -2.99 11.66
CA GLY A 40 -10.65 -2.25 12.66
C GLY A 40 -9.91 -1.01 13.14
N PRO A 41 -9.60 -0.89 14.41
CA PRO A 41 -8.97 0.33 14.89
C PRO A 41 -7.62 0.58 14.23
N ARG A 42 -7.34 1.83 13.93
CA ARG A 42 -6.09 2.17 13.28
C ARG A 42 -5.05 2.46 14.34
N LYS A 43 -4.66 1.42 15.05
CA LYS A 43 -3.66 1.55 16.09
C LYS A 43 -3.02 0.20 16.36
N ASN A 44 -1.93 0.24 17.10
CA ASN A 44 -1.23 -0.97 17.53
C ASN A 44 -0.57 -1.70 16.35
N TYR A 45 -0.13 -2.91 16.60
CA TYR A 45 0.66 -3.65 15.64
C TYR A 45 -0.05 -3.91 14.31
N PRO A 46 -1.33 -4.25 14.28
CA PRO A 46 -1.97 -4.46 12.99
C PRO A 46 -1.91 -3.23 12.09
N TYR A 47 -2.09 -2.06 12.66
CA TYR A 47 -2.01 -0.84 11.87
C TYR A 47 -0.57 -0.56 11.43
N GLN A 48 0.40 -0.84 12.30
CA GLN A 48 1.80 -0.68 11.94
C GLN A 48 2.16 -1.58 10.77
N ALA A 49 1.72 -2.84 10.82
CA ALA A 49 2.00 -3.77 9.74
C ALA A 49 1.36 -3.29 8.43
N TRP A 50 0.14 -2.78 8.51
CA TRP A 50 -0.55 -2.26 7.34
C TRP A 50 0.24 -1.10 6.71
N LEU A 51 0.71 -0.17 7.54
CA LEU A 51 1.45 0.97 7.04
C LEU A 51 2.75 0.56 6.39
N GLU A 52 3.45 -0.42 6.95
CA GLU A 52 4.69 -0.89 6.36
C GLU A 52 4.47 -1.52 5.00
N VAL A 53 3.47 -2.38 4.90
CA VAL A 53 3.19 -3.05 3.63
C VAL A 53 2.68 -2.04 2.61
N ARG A 54 1.81 -1.13 3.04
CA ARG A 54 1.29 -0.10 2.16
C ARG A 54 2.41 0.74 1.58
N LYS A 55 3.33 1.15 2.43
CA LYS A 55 4.44 1.96 1.99
C LYS A 55 5.29 1.25 0.95
N GLY A 56 5.62 -0.01 1.21
CA GLY A 56 6.44 -0.76 0.29
C GLY A 56 5.78 -1.01 -1.04
N LEU A 57 4.54 -1.48 -1.02
CA LEU A 57 3.85 -1.82 -2.25
C LEU A 57 3.55 -0.58 -3.08
N LEU A 58 3.06 0.47 -2.44
CA LEU A 58 2.72 1.66 -3.18
C LEU A 58 3.97 2.35 -3.73
N PHE A 59 5.05 2.32 -2.96
CA PHE A 59 6.27 2.92 -3.43
C PHE A 59 6.76 2.22 -4.69
N GLU A 60 6.80 0.89 -4.67
CA GLU A 60 7.32 0.15 -5.81
C GLU A 60 6.41 0.19 -7.02
N HIS A 61 5.10 0.15 -6.81
CA HIS A 61 4.18 -0.01 -7.92
C HIS A 61 3.56 1.30 -8.38
N VAL A 62 3.59 2.32 -7.54
CA VAL A 62 2.98 3.58 -7.91
C VAL A 62 4.04 4.64 -8.20
N ILE A 63 4.98 4.81 -7.27
CA ILE A 63 6.01 5.81 -7.43
C ILE A 63 7.11 5.33 -8.35
N GLY A 64 7.48 4.10 -8.18
CA GLY A 64 8.45 3.49 -9.08
C GLY A 64 9.88 3.63 -8.61
N PRO A 65 10.72 2.73 -9.04
CA PRO A 65 12.13 2.73 -8.66
C PRO A 65 12.88 3.94 -9.14
N ALA A 66 12.48 4.49 -10.24
CA ALA A 66 13.16 5.65 -10.75
C ALA A 66 13.11 6.79 -9.79
N SER A 67 12.01 6.95 -9.12
CA SER A 67 11.90 7.99 -8.14
C SER A 67 12.81 7.73 -6.98
N THR A 68 12.97 6.49 -6.65
CA THR A 68 13.79 6.14 -5.58
C THR A 68 15.19 6.56 -5.77
N HIS A 69 15.72 6.19 -6.93
CA HIS A 69 17.07 6.42 -7.05
C HIS A 69 17.44 7.84 -7.18
N ILE A 70 16.56 8.63 -7.58
CA ILE A 70 16.86 9.95 -7.65
C ILE A 70 17.18 10.53 -6.34
N ARG A 71 16.54 10.22 -5.46
CA ARG A 71 16.71 10.75 -4.28
C ARG A 71 17.65 10.29 -3.51
N LYS A 72 18.05 9.63 -3.53
CA LYS A 72 18.88 9.20 -2.78
C LYS A 72 19.91 9.78 -2.59
N PRO A 73 20.19 10.24 -2.59
CA PRO A 73 21.17 10.59 -2.41
C PRO A 73 21.41 10.91 -1.55
N SER A 74 21.05 10.85 -1.30
CA SER A 74 21.28 11.08 -0.76
C SER A 74 21.48 11.27 -0.58
#